data_ec7c7c3febb5f17a4f5dd04ec7eb9f78
#
_entry.id   ec7c7c3febb5f17a4f5dd04ec7eb9f78
#
_cell.length_a   1.000
_cell.length_b   1.000
_cell.length_c   1.000
_cell.angle_alpha   90.00
_cell.angle_beta   90.00
_cell.angle_gamma   90.00
#
_symmetry.space_group_name_H-M   'P 1'
#
loop_
_entity.id
_entity.type
_entity.pdbx_description
1 polymer ?
#
loop_
_entity_poly.entity_id
_entity_poly.type
_entity_poly.pdbx_seq_one_letter_code
_entity_poly.pdbx_strand_id
1 'polypeptide(L)'
;MFERLKHLLSKEKPIKRFLWEDDLKNMLSKQWKILAIVLITAMAIIIRVSGYSFGSGDYIYFLDQWMRFLKANGHFSGIKILVSDYGAPYLYVLSAISYLPEALFIYALKTFSCIFDFVCAIYVWKIVVKITKNEDLGLLAYGTVLFWPTVILNSGVWAQCDAIYTSLLLVMLWNFMEDKPKRAMIFFGLALSLKLQAVFILPFLILLYLYEKWSLLQILYAIATFVLINVPSWFMGLPITHFIKVYIAQTDAYNYAVTMNAPTVYAFLPTTSEYYEKILTSVGTTLVRLGICFAMALLIFLAIFVLKERRKLSNETLILLLLFCALVVPYFLPRMHERYFFVADVVAIIYIFIKPKRWWLGILVTFPSCITYAYYLFLKEKVPGVFGLQFMAVIMGIGVICVVKWLIESILTSEKKVEIPVDVE
;
A
#
# COMPACT_ATOMS: atom_id res chain seq x y z
N MET A 1 -3.89 23.80 59.83
CA MET A 1 -4.88 23.05 58.98
C MET A 1 -4.18 22.22 57.90
N PHE A 2 -3.27 22.77 57.14
CA PHE A 2 -2.53 22.05 56.07
C PHE A 2 -1.64 20.91 56.61
N GLU A 3 -0.96 21.05 57.70
CA GLU A 3 -0.13 20.01 58.33
C GLU A 3 -0.96 18.82 58.85
N ARG A 4 -2.18 19.07 59.37
CA ARG A 4 -3.12 18.03 59.78
C ARG A 4 -3.68 17.26 58.58
N LEU A 5 -3.91 17.91 57.44
CA LEU A 5 -4.30 17.24 56.17
C LEU A 5 -3.17 16.37 55.61
N LYS A 6 -1.93 16.87 55.63
CA LYS A 6 -0.76 16.05 55.24
C LYS A 6 -0.58 14.82 56.11
N HIS A 7 -0.81 14.95 57.41
CA HIS A 7 -0.72 13.84 58.36
C HIS A 7 -1.85 12.80 58.23
N LEU A 8 -3.06 13.26 57.79
CA LEU A 8 -4.19 12.38 57.48
C LEU A 8 -3.97 11.64 56.13
N LEU A 9 -3.39 12.29 55.13
CA LEU A 9 -3.06 11.70 53.84
C LEU A 9 -1.84 10.77 53.91
N SER A 10 -0.95 10.91 54.92
CA SER A 10 0.21 10.02 55.11
C SER A 10 -0.10 8.74 55.89
N LYS A 11 -1.34 8.57 56.39
CA LYS A 11 -1.79 7.38 57.11
C LYS A 11 -2.68 6.45 56.25
N GLU A 12 -2.48 6.41 54.96
CA GLU A 12 -3.06 5.33 54.19
C GLU A 12 -2.42 4.00 54.62
N LYS A 13 -3.20 3.15 55.28
CA LYS A 13 -2.76 1.79 55.58
C LYS A 13 -2.42 1.11 54.25
N PRO A 14 -1.28 0.40 54.16
CA PRO A 14 -0.95 -0.32 52.96
C PRO A 14 -2.12 -1.23 52.57
N ILE A 15 -2.61 -1.06 51.35
CA ILE A 15 -3.70 -1.89 50.82
C ILE A 15 -3.27 -3.34 50.93
N LYS A 16 -4.00 -4.17 51.70
CA LYS A 16 -3.76 -5.61 51.77
C LYS A 16 -4.06 -6.20 50.38
N ARG A 17 -3.03 -6.57 49.66
CA ARG A 17 -3.14 -7.28 48.39
C ARG A 17 -3.18 -8.78 48.65
N PHE A 18 -3.95 -9.48 47.82
CA PHE A 18 -3.93 -10.95 47.79
C PHE A 18 -2.69 -11.41 47.02
N LEU A 19 -2.05 -12.53 47.39
CA LEU A 19 -0.89 -13.10 46.74
C LEU A 19 -1.07 -13.26 45.23
N TRP A 20 -2.27 -13.66 44.80
CA TRP A 20 -2.59 -13.79 43.37
C TRP A 20 -2.54 -12.46 42.58
N GLU A 21 -2.75 -11.30 43.22
CA GLU A 21 -2.65 -9.99 42.57
C GLU A 21 -1.22 -9.65 42.19
N ASP A 22 -0.25 -10.00 43.05
CA ASP A 22 1.17 -9.80 42.78
C ASP A 22 1.67 -10.78 41.71
N ASP A 23 1.18 -12.01 41.73
CA ASP A 23 1.46 -13.01 40.68
C ASP A 23 0.89 -12.56 39.35
N LEU A 24 -0.35 -12.06 39.32
CA LEU A 24 -0.98 -11.50 38.11
C LEU A 24 -0.18 -10.31 37.58
N LYS A 25 0.20 -9.36 38.44
CA LYS A 25 1.00 -8.20 38.06
C LYS A 25 2.35 -8.62 37.47
N ASN A 26 3.01 -9.59 38.08
CA ASN A 26 4.29 -10.12 37.60
C ASN A 26 4.12 -10.82 36.24
N MET A 27 3.07 -11.61 36.08
CA MET A 27 2.73 -12.25 34.81
C MET A 27 2.45 -11.21 33.72
N LEU A 28 1.62 -10.20 34.00
CA LEU A 28 1.30 -9.13 33.08
C LEU A 28 2.54 -8.33 32.70
N SER A 29 3.43 -8.01 33.67
CA SER A 29 4.65 -7.29 33.41
C SER A 29 5.65 -8.05 32.55
N LYS A 30 5.67 -9.38 32.60
CA LYS A 30 6.52 -10.24 31.77
C LYS A 30 5.95 -10.49 30.37
N GLN A 31 4.61 -10.55 30.25
CA GLN A 31 3.94 -10.95 29.02
C GLN A 31 3.16 -9.83 28.34
N TRP A 32 3.32 -8.60 28.77
CA TRP A 32 2.52 -7.47 28.25
C TRP A 32 2.56 -7.33 26.73
N LYS A 33 3.70 -7.65 26.09
CA LYS A 33 3.81 -7.58 24.62
C LYS A 33 2.90 -8.59 23.94
N ILE A 34 2.83 -9.82 24.45
CA ILE A 34 1.95 -10.86 23.92
C ILE A 34 0.49 -10.44 24.10
N LEU A 35 0.15 -9.95 25.31
CA LEU A 35 -1.18 -9.46 25.60
C LEU A 35 -1.55 -8.28 24.67
N ALA A 36 -0.64 -7.34 24.47
CA ALA A 36 -0.84 -6.21 23.55
C ALA A 36 -1.07 -6.67 22.10
N ILE A 37 -0.28 -7.64 21.59
CA ILE A 37 -0.49 -8.21 20.26
C ILE A 37 -1.88 -8.83 20.16
N VAL A 38 -2.28 -9.64 21.14
CA VAL A 38 -3.60 -10.31 21.16
C VAL A 38 -4.72 -9.28 21.18
N LEU A 39 -4.65 -8.27 22.04
CA LEU A 39 -5.68 -7.23 22.14
C LEU A 39 -5.75 -6.37 20.87
N ILE A 40 -4.62 -5.92 20.34
CA ILE A 40 -4.54 -5.15 19.08
C ILE A 40 -5.17 -5.97 17.94
N THR A 41 -4.77 -7.23 17.82
CA THR A 41 -5.27 -8.13 16.78
C THR A 41 -6.79 -8.37 16.92
N ALA A 42 -7.27 -8.65 18.13
CA ALA A 42 -8.70 -8.86 18.39
C ALA A 42 -9.53 -7.61 18.07
N MET A 43 -9.10 -6.44 18.52
CA MET A 43 -9.76 -5.16 18.21
C MET A 43 -9.75 -4.88 16.70
N ALA A 44 -8.63 -5.13 16.02
CA ALA A 44 -8.52 -4.95 14.59
C ALA A 44 -9.47 -5.86 13.80
N ILE A 45 -9.67 -7.11 14.26
CA ILE A 45 -10.64 -8.04 13.68
C ILE A 45 -12.07 -7.52 13.89
N ILE A 46 -12.41 -7.12 15.12
CA ILE A 46 -13.75 -6.59 15.45
C ILE A 46 -14.10 -5.39 14.56
N ILE A 47 -13.19 -4.43 14.43
CA ILE A 47 -13.40 -3.24 13.58
C ILE A 47 -13.64 -3.63 12.13
N ARG A 48 -12.89 -4.59 11.58
CA ARG A 48 -13.08 -5.04 10.19
C ARG A 48 -14.40 -5.76 9.99
N VAL A 49 -14.72 -6.67 10.90
CA VAL A 49 -15.98 -7.44 10.84
C VAL A 49 -17.19 -6.52 10.94
N SER A 50 -17.13 -5.42 11.70
CA SER A 50 -18.23 -4.45 11.76
C SER A 50 -18.52 -3.77 10.40
N GLY A 51 -17.54 -3.69 9.51
CA GLY A 51 -17.70 -3.17 8.14
C GLY A 51 -18.10 -4.20 7.08
N TYR A 52 -18.18 -5.49 7.43
CA TYR A 52 -18.34 -6.56 6.44
C TYR A 52 -19.67 -6.54 5.69
N SER A 53 -20.74 -6.10 6.32
CA SER A 53 -22.07 -6.02 5.69
C SER A 53 -22.20 -4.88 4.67
N PHE A 54 -21.27 -3.91 4.65
CA PHE A 54 -21.33 -2.79 3.74
C PHE A 54 -20.97 -3.22 2.31
N GLY A 55 -21.91 -3.07 1.37
CA GLY A 55 -21.68 -3.30 -0.07
C GLY A 55 -21.25 -2.02 -0.75
N SER A 56 -19.98 -1.91 -1.16
CA SER A 56 -19.50 -0.81 -1.98
C SER A 56 -20.01 -0.92 -3.43
N GLY A 57 -19.96 0.19 -4.19
CA GLY A 57 -20.28 0.17 -5.61
C GLY A 57 -19.45 -0.85 -6.39
N ASP A 58 -18.12 -0.86 -6.18
CA ASP A 58 -17.22 -1.83 -6.84
C ASP A 58 -17.58 -3.29 -6.50
N TYR A 59 -18.00 -3.56 -5.26
CA TYR A 59 -18.44 -4.90 -4.88
C TYR A 59 -19.73 -5.27 -5.62
N ILE A 60 -20.76 -4.42 -5.57
CA ILE A 60 -22.09 -4.72 -6.11
C ILE A 60 -22.07 -4.85 -7.63
N TYR A 61 -21.38 -3.93 -8.33
CA TYR A 61 -21.42 -3.87 -9.79
C TYR A 61 -20.38 -4.76 -10.48
N PHE A 62 -19.32 -5.18 -9.77
CA PHE A 62 -18.26 -5.99 -10.36
C PHE A 62 -18.02 -7.30 -9.60
N LEU A 63 -17.53 -7.26 -8.38
CA LEU A 63 -17.03 -8.44 -7.68
C LEU A 63 -18.12 -9.47 -7.37
N ASP A 64 -19.29 -9.05 -6.92
CA ASP A 64 -20.45 -9.92 -6.68
C ASP A 64 -20.95 -10.53 -7.99
N GLN A 65 -21.04 -9.73 -9.06
CA GLN A 65 -21.48 -10.19 -10.38
C GLN A 65 -20.51 -11.23 -10.97
N TRP A 66 -19.20 -11.00 -10.81
CA TRP A 66 -18.21 -11.97 -11.28
C TRP A 66 -18.27 -13.29 -10.49
N MET A 67 -18.45 -13.24 -9.18
CA MET A 67 -18.58 -14.46 -8.37
C MET A 67 -19.86 -15.23 -8.70
N ARG A 68 -21.00 -14.56 -8.92
CA ARG A 68 -22.25 -15.16 -9.40
C ARG A 68 -22.08 -15.78 -10.78
N PHE A 69 -21.42 -15.06 -11.69
CA PHE A 69 -21.12 -15.57 -13.02
C PHE A 69 -20.27 -16.84 -12.95
N LEU A 70 -19.20 -16.83 -12.16
CA LEU A 70 -18.33 -17.99 -11.96
C LEU A 70 -19.11 -19.16 -11.39
N LYS A 71 -19.98 -18.93 -10.40
CA LYS A 71 -20.85 -19.96 -9.82
C LYS A 71 -21.78 -20.58 -10.86
N ALA A 72 -22.43 -19.78 -11.68
CA ALA A 72 -23.33 -20.25 -12.73
C ALA A 72 -22.62 -21.00 -13.88
N ASN A 73 -21.31 -20.74 -14.08
CA ASN A 73 -20.53 -21.28 -15.18
C ASN A 73 -19.46 -22.31 -14.75
N GLY A 74 -19.68 -23.02 -13.62
CA GLY A 74 -18.82 -24.09 -13.15
C GLY A 74 -17.53 -23.62 -12.48
N HIS A 75 -17.61 -22.47 -11.77
CA HIS A 75 -16.55 -21.93 -10.91
C HIS A 75 -15.24 -21.67 -11.68
N PHE A 76 -14.20 -22.46 -11.47
CA PHE A 76 -12.92 -22.32 -12.18
C PHE A 76 -13.06 -22.44 -13.70
N SER A 77 -14.00 -23.26 -14.18
CA SER A 77 -14.26 -23.41 -15.63
C SER A 77 -14.83 -22.14 -16.25
N GLY A 78 -15.52 -21.30 -15.44
CA GLY A 78 -16.07 -20.03 -15.85
C GLY A 78 -15.01 -18.94 -16.13
N ILE A 79 -13.77 -19.11 -15.65
CA ILE A 79 -12.70 -18.12 -15.83
C ILE A 79 -12.43 -17.84 -17.31
N LYS A 80 -12.49 -18.87 -18.17
CA LYS A 80 -12.20 -18.75 -19.62
C LYS A 80 -13.15 -17.81 -20.37
N ILE A 81 -14.35 -17.56 -19.84
CA ILE A 81 -15.39 -16.75 -20.49
C ILE A 81 -15.77 -15.52 -19.68
N LEU A 82 -15.21 -15.36 -18.46
CA LEU A 82 -15.43 -14.18 -17.63
C LEU A 82 -14.69 -12.99 -18.22
N VAL A 83 -15.40 -11.89 -18.44
CA VAL A 83 -14.81 -10.58 -18.75
C VAL A 83 -14.57 -9.84 -17.43
N SER A 84 -13.31 -9.58 -17.10
CA SER A 84 -12.93 -8.88 -15.90
C SER A 84 -11.65 -8.07 -16.10
N ASP A 85 -11.45 -7.08 -15.24
CA ASP A 85 -10.27 -6.20 -15.25
C ASP A 85 -9.11 -6.73 -14.38
N TYR A 86 -9.26 -7.92 -13.77
CA TYR A 86 -8.24 -8.49 -12.90
C TYR A 86 -7.45 -9.62 -13.56
N GLY A 87 -6.18 -9.73 -13.17
CA GLY A 87 -5.34 -10.85 -13.56
C GLY A 87 -5.86 -12.20 -13.03
N ALA A 88 -5.51 -13.29 -13.70
CA ALA A 88 -6.01 -14.62 -13.38
C ALA A 88 -5.80 -15.05 -11.91
N PRO A 89 -4.70 -14.71 -11.20
CA PRO A 89 -4.55 -15.11 -9.79
C PRO A 89 -5.65 -14.57 -8.86
N TYR A 90 -6.17 -13.37 -9.12
CA TYR A 90 -7.30 -12.87 -8.34
C TYR A 90 -8.61 -13.58 -8.71
N LEU A 91 -8.77 -13.96 -9.99
CA LEU A 91 -9.92 -14.75 -10.42
C LEU A 91 -9.94 -16.16 -9.78
N TYR A 92 -8.79 -16.74 -9.44
CA TYR A 92 -8.77 -17.99 -8.66
C TYR A 92 -9.40 -17.82 -7.30
N VAL A 93 -9.14 -16.69 -6.63
CA VAL A 93 -9.74 -16.35 -5.34
C VAL A 93 -11.26 -16.21 -5.48
N LEU A 94 -11.73 -15.45 -6.47
CA LEU A 94 -13.16 -15.28 -6.73
C LEU A 94 -13.84 -16.61 -7.07
N SER A 95 -13.17 -17.46 -7.86
CA SER A 95 -13.67 -18.81 -8.19
C SER A 95 -13.76 -19.71 -6.96
N ALA A 96 -12.78 -19.67 -6.06
CA ALA A 96 -12.83 -20.41 -4.81
C ALA A 96 -13.97 -19.92 -3.92
N ILE A 97 -14.18 -18.62 -3.80
CA ILE A 97 -15.28 -18.02 -3.03
C ILE A 97 -16.64 -18.38 -3.64
N SER A 98 -16.74 -18.53 -4.97
CA SER A 98 -17.99 -18.83 -5.66
C SER A 98 -18.63 -20.19 -5.26
N TYR A 99 -17.88 -21.09 -4.61
CA TYR A 99 -18.43 -22.33 -4.05
C TYR A 99 -19.30 -22.13 -2.80
N LEU A 100 -19.16 -20.97 -2.14
CA LEU A 100 -19.96 -20.64 -0.97
C LEU A 100 -21.39 -20.25 -1.34
N PRO A 101 -22.34 -20.24 -0.37
CA PRO A 101 -23.60 -19.54 -0.52
C PRO A 101 -23.38 -18.06 -0.85
N GLU A 102 -24.18 -17.49 -1.75
CA GLU A 102 -23.99 -16.10 -2.24
C GLU A 102 -24.01 -15.06 -1.12
N ALA A 103 -24.83 -15.27 -0.09
CA ALA A 103 -24.89 -14.42 1.09
C ALA A 103 -23.53 -14.32 1.83
N LEU A 104 -22.61 -15.26 1.62
CA LEU A 104 -21.28 -15.28 2.23
C LEU A 104 -20.19 -14.69 1.34
N PHE A 105 -20.45 -14.31 0.09
CA PHE A 105 -19.43 -13.81 -0.84
C PHE A 105 -18.70 -12.60 -0.30
N ILE A 106 -19.45 -11.59 0.17
CA ILE A 106 -18.86 -10.35 0.69
C ILE A 106 -17.99 -10.62 1.93
N TYR A 107 -18.44 -11.51 2.82
CA TYR A 107 -17.70 -11.86 4.03
C TYR A 107 -16.40 -12.59 3.72
N ALA A 108 -16.46 -13.58 2.83
CA ALA A 108 -15.29 -14.36 2.42
C ALA A 108 -14.26 -13.47 1.70
N LEU A 109 -14.73 -12.61 0.78
CA LEU A 109 -13.86 -11.71 0.03
C LEU A 109 -13.16 -10.70 0.95
N LYS A 110 -13.88 -10.07 1.85
CA LYS A 110 -13.32 -9.13 2.82
C LYS A 110 -12.39 -9.82 3.81
N THR A 111 -12.74 -11.01 4.28
CA THR A 111 -11.85 -11.81 5.14
C THR A 111 -10.53 -12.09 4.43
N PHE A 112 -10.59 -12.51 3.16
CA PHE A 112 -9.40 -12.76 2.36
C PHE A 112 -8.52 -11.50 2.25
N SER A 113 -9.10 -10.36 1.90
CA SER A 113 -8.35 -9.09 1.81
C SER A 113 -7.78 -8.67 3.17
N CYS A 114 -8.56 -8.78 4.25
CA CYS A 114 -8.13 -8.40 5.60
C CYS A 114 -6.95 -9.25 6.14
N ILE A 115 -6.82 -10.52 5.73
CA ILE A 115 -5.64 -11.33 6.08
C ILE A 115 -4.35 -10.62 5.66
N PHE A 116 -4.34 -9.98 4.49
CA PHE A 116 -3.18 -9.28 3.98
C PHE A 116 -2.90 -7.94 4.67
N ASP A 117 -3.89 -7.34 5.35
CA ASP A 117 -3.63 -6.21 6.27
C ASP A 117 -2.70 -6.65 7.41
N PHE A 118 -2.94 -7.84 7.97
CA PHE A 118 -2.07 -8.38 9.01
C PHE A 118 -0.68 -8.74 8.47
N VAL A 119 -0.59 -9.23 7.23
CA VAL A 119 0.71 -9.43 6.58
C VAL A 119 1.44 -8.10 6.41
N CYS A 120 0.77 -7.03 5.95
CA CYS A 120 1.34 -5.69 5.91
C CYS A 120 1.85 -5.26 7.29
N ALA A 121 1.03 -5.40 8.34
CA ALA A 121 1.37 -5.00 9.69
C ALA A 121 2.59 -5.76 10.23
N ILE A 122 2.69 -7.07 9.99
CA ILE A 122 3.84 -7.90 10.39
C ILE A 122 5.12 -7.45 9.68
N TYR A 123 5.07 -7.15 8.38
CA TYR A 123 6.27 -6.72 7.67
C TYR A 123 6.66 -5.28 8.01
N VAL A 124 5.70 -4.38 8.27
CA VAL A 124 5.99 -3.05 8.82
C VAL A 124 6.67 -3.17 10.19
N TRP A 125 6.15 -4.01 11.08
CA TRP A 125 6.80 -4.32 12.37
C TRP A 125 8.25 -4.76 12.16
N LYS A 126 8.48 -5.81 11.36
CA LYS A 126 9.83 -6.35 11.09
C LYS A 126 10.78 -5.29 10.55
N ILE A 127 10.32 -4.47 9.60
CA ILE A 127 11.14 -3.43 8.99
C ILE A 127 11.49 -2.34 10.00
N VAL A 128 10.53 -1.88 10.81
CA VAL A 128 10.75 -0.87 11.85
C VAL A 128 11.74 -1.41 12.89
N VAL A 129 11.56 -2.64 13.39
CA VAL A 129 12.49 -3.26 14.34
C VAL A 129 13.89 -3.40 13.75
N LYS A 130 14.00 -3.83 12.48
CA LYS A 130 15.30 -3.98 11.81
C LYS A 130 16.09 -2.65 11.76
N ILE A 131 15.39 -1.55 11.49
CA ILE A 131 16.01 -0.23 11.36
C ILE A 131 16.27 0.41 12.73
N THR A 132 15.27 0.40 13.61
CA THR A 132 15.33 1.12 14.90
C THR A 132 15.95 0.30 16.03
N LYS A 133 16.05 -1.03 15.88
CA LYS A 133 16.46 -1.99 16.91
C LYS A 133 15.57 -1.94 18.17
N ASN A 134 14.32 -1.52 18.01
CA ASN A 134 13.36 -1.32 19.09
C ASN A 134 12.05 -2.10 18.82
N GLU A 135 11.82 -3.15 19.60
CA GLU A 135 10.64 -4.01 19.51
C GLU A 135 9.34 -3.28 19.87
N ASP A 136 9.38 -2.33 20.79
CA ASP A 136 8.19 -1.59 21.23
C ASP A 136 7.72 -0.64 20.13
N LEU A 137 8.65 0.01 19.41
CA LEU A 137 8.32 0.79 18.22
C LEU A 137 7.76 -0.09 17.10
N GLY A 138 8.29 -1.30 16.95
CA GLY A 138 7.76 -2.27 16.00
C GLY A 138 6.33 -2.67 16.35
N LEU A 139 6.03 -2.95 17.61
CA LEU A 139 4.68 -3.27 18.08
C LEU A 139 3.70 -2.10 17.87
N LEU A 140 4.13 -0.88 18.16
CA LEU A 140 3.34 0.31 17.88
C LEU A 140 3.08 0.46 16.37
N ALA A 141 4.07 0.21 15.53
CA ALA A 141 3.91 0.27 14.07
C ALA A 141 2.94 -0.81 13.56
N TYR A 142 2.99 -2.03 14.12
CA TYR A 142 2.02 -3.10 13.86
C TYR A 142 0.59 -2.64 14.15
N GLY A 143 0.36 -2.09 15.34
CA GLY A 143 -0.94 -1.54 15.72
C GLY A 143 -1.36 -0.37 14.83
N THR A 144 -0.42 0.53 14.50
CA THR A 144 -0.68 1.68 13.64
C THR A 144 -1.20 1.23 12.27
N VAL A 145 -0.59 0.24 11.62
CA VAL A 145 -1.07 -0.28 10.33
C VAL A 145 -2.49 -0.84 10.46
N LEU A 146 -2.74 -1.64 11.50
CA LEU A 146 -4.05 -2.29 11.68
C LEU A 146 -5.19 -1.30 11.98
N PHE A 147 -4.88 -0.16 12.60
CA PHE A 147 -5.86 0.90 12.88
C PHE A 147 -5.77 2.07 11.89
N TRP A 148 -4.92 1.95 10.84
CA TRP A 148 -4.81 3.01 9.85
C TRP A 148 -6.09 3.11 9.03
N PRO A 149 -6.70 4.32 8.95
CA PRO A 149 -8.04 4.43 8.35
C PRO A 149 -8.13 3.90 6.93
N THR A 150 -7.15 4.20 6.06
CA THR A 150 -7.18 3.71 4.67
C THR A 150 -7.03 2.20 4.57
N VAL A 151 -6.31 1.56 5.51
CA VAL A 151 -6.18 0.09 5.57
C VAL A 151 -7.52 -0.55 5.97
N ILE A 152 -8.17 -0.01 7.02
CA ILE A 152 -9.50 -0.50 7.45
C ILE A 152 -10.53 -0.34 6.33
N LEU A 153 -10.58 0.86 5.72
CA LEU A 153 -11.55 1.18 4.69
C LEU A 153 -11.34 0.33 3.43
N ASN A 154 -10.10 0.13 2.99
CA ASN A 154 -9.78 -0.60 1.77
C ASN A 154 -10.25 -2.06 1.83
N SER A 155 -9.83 -2.81 2.83
CA SER A 155 -10.10 -4.25 2.94
C SER A 155 -11.44 -4.53 3.62
N GLY A 156 -11.68 -3.93 4.79
CA GLY A 156 -12.82 -4.25 5.66
C GLY A 156 -14.15 -3.64 5.19
N VAL A 157 -14.12 -2.48 4.55
CA VAL A 157 -15.33 -1.76 4.11
C VAL A 157 -15.52 -1.86 2.60
N TRP A 158 -14.50 -1.49 1.81
CA TRP A 158 -14.58 -1.43 0.34
C TRP A 158 -14.55 -2.79 -0.36
N ALA A 159 -13.95 -3.81 0.24
CA ALA A 159 -13.66 -5.12 -0.35
C ALA A 159 -12.60 -5.06 -1.46
N GLN A 160 -11.62 -4.14 -1.34
CA GLN A 160 -10.52 -4.02 -2.32
C GLN A 160 -9.36 -4.97 -1.99
N CYS A 161 -8.51 -5.20 -2.98
CA CYS A 161 -7.37 -6.11 -2.90
C CYS A 161 -6.02 -5.38 -2.77
N ASP A 162 -6.02 -4.08 -2.43
CA ASP A 162 -4.77 -3.30 -2.41
C ASP A 162 -3.80 -3.77 -1.34
N ALA A 163 -4.29 -4.27 -0.21
CA ALA A 163 -3.46 -4.87 0.83
C ALA A 163 -2.71 -6.12 0.34
N ILE A 164 -3.28 -6.87 -0.63
CA ILE A 164 -2.68 -8.12 -1.11
C ILE A 164 -1.36 -7.82 -1.83
N TYR A 165 -1.39 -7.01 -2.89
CA TYR A 165 -0.16 -6.71 -3.63
C TYR A 165 0.80 -5.83 -2.82
N THR A 166 0.30 -4.94 -1.95
CA THR A 166 1.13 -4.13 -1.05
C THR A 166 1.90 -4.99 -0.06
N SER A 167 1.27 -6.00 0.54
CA SER A 167 1.96 -6.92 1.43
C SER A 167 3.11 -7.64 0.73
N LEU A 168 2.92 -8.06 -0.53
CA LEU A 168 3.97 -8.69 -1.34
C LEU A 168 5.11 -7.71 -1.68
N LEU A 169 4.80 -6.43 -1.91
CA LEU A 169 5.82 -5.38 -2.08
C LEU A 169 6.59 -5.12 -0.78
N LEU A 170 5.95 -5.21 0.39
CA LEU A 170 6.67 -5.14 1.68
C LEU A 170 7.56 -6.36 1.91
N VAL A 171 7.11 -7.56 1.50
CA VAL A 171 7.95 -8.77 1.52
C VAL A 171 9.13 -8.63 0.56
N MET A 172 8.91 -8.06 -0.63
CA MET A 172 9.99 -7.71 -1.57
C MET A 172 11.00 -6.78 -0.91
N LEU A 173 10.53 -5.67 -0.32
CA LEU A 173 11.38 -4.70 0.39
C LEU A 173 12.19 -5.36 1.50
N TRP A 174 11.55 -6.19 2.34
CA TRP A 174 12.21 -6.96 3.39
C TRP A 174 13.33 -7.84 2.83
N ASN A 175 13.09 -8.52 1.70
CA ASN A 175 14.10 -9.38 1.09
C ASN A 175 15.28 -8.57 0.51
N PHE A 176 15.07 -7.36 0.00
CA PHE A 176 16.18 -6.46 -0.36
C PHE A 176 17.00 -6.02 0.87
N MET A 177 16.33 -5.75 1.99
CA MET A 177 17.00 -5.42 3.25
C MET A 177 17.77 -6.62 3.86
N GLU A 178 17.43 -7.84 3.47
CA GLU A 178 18.11 -9.08 3.86
C GLU A 178 19.15 -9.55 2.82
N ASP A 179 19.47 -8.70 1.83
CA ASP A 179 20.35 -9.02 0.70
C ASP A 179 19.98 -10.34 -0.02
N LYS A 180 18.65 -10.57 -0.21
CA LYS A 180 18.06 -11.71 -0.90
C LYS A 180 17.32 -11.31 -2.18
N PRO A 181 18.02 -10.72 -3.20
CA PRO A 181 17.37 -10.11 -4.35
C PRO A 181 16.57 -11.11 -5.18
N LYS A 182 16.99 -12.38 -5.30
CA LYS A 182 16.22 -13.41 -6.01
C LYS A 182 14.82 -13.59 -5.41
N ARG A 183 14.72 -13.66 -4.06
CA ARG A 183 13.44 -13.74 -3.36
C ARG A 183 12.64 -12.45 -3.52
N ALA A 184 13.29 -11.30 -3.47
CA ALA A 184 12.64 -10.02 -3.70
C ALA A 184 11.96 -9.99 -5.08
N MET A 185 12.63 -10.44 -6.13
CA MET A 185 12.07 -10.49 -7.50
C MET A 185 10.88 -11.47 -7.60
N ILE A 186 10.92 -12.62 -6.91
CA ILE A 186 9.77 -13.53 -6.84
C ILE A 186 8.54 -12.80 -6.28
N PHE A 187 8.69 -12.08 -5.16
CA PHE A 187 7.57 -11.35 -4.56
C PHE A 187 7.09 -10.16 -5.40
N PHE A 188 7.99 -9.51 -6.14
CA PHE A 188 7.57 -8.52 -7.14
C PHE A 188 6.74 -9.14 -8.26
N GLY A 189 7.16 -10.29 -8.81
CA GLY A 189 6.41 -11.02 -9.82
C GLY A 189 5.03 -11.46 -9.34
N LEU A 190 4.90 -11.90 -8.07
CA LEU A 190 3.61 -12.20 -7.44
C LEU A 190 2.74 -10.94 -7.30
N ALA A 191 3.29 -9.83 -6.83
CA ALA A 191 2.55 -8.57 -6.70
C ALA A 191 2.02 -8.10 -8.06
N LEU A 192 2.87 -8.13 -9.09
CA LEU A 192 2.50 -7.74 -10.45
C LEU A 192 1.41 -8.65 -11.05
N SER A 193 1.47 -9.96 -10.79
CA SER A 193 0.46 -10.91 -11.30
C SER A 193 -0.93 -10.71 -10.69
N LEU A 194 -1.01 -10.12 -9.50
CA LEU A 194 -2.28 -9.84 -8.81
C LEU A 194 -2.88 -8.50 -9.22
N LYS A 195 -2.03 -7.46 -9.38
CA LYS A 195 -2.52 -6.12 -9.69
C LYS A 195 -1.50 -5.31 -10.50
N LEU A 196 -1.98 -4.69 -11.60
CA LEU A 196 -1.14 -3.87 -12.49
C LEU A 196 -0.40 -2.75 -11.73
N GLN A 197 -1.02 -2.18 -10.71
CA GLN A 197 -0.46 -1.06 -9.92
C GLN A 197 0.90 -1.38 -9.28
N ALA A 198 1.27 -2.66 -9.16
CA ALA A 198 2.63 -3.03 -8.76
C ALA A 198 3.71 -2.50 -9.74
N VAL A 199 3.34 -2.17 -10.99
CA VAL A 199 4.25 -1.55 -11.98
C VAL A 199 4.72 -0.16 -11.55
N PHE A 200 3.97 0.55 -10.70
CA PHE A 200 4.38 1.86 -10.16
C PHE A 200 5.67 1.78 -9.36
N ILE A 201 6.03 0.59 -8.91
CA ILE A 201 7.26 0.33 -8.15
C ILE A 201 8.43 -0.10 -9.07
N LEU A 202 8.21 -0.23 -10.38
CA LEU A 202 9.30 -0.56 -11.31
C LEU A 202 10.45 0.46 -11.28
N PRO A 203 10.21 1.79 -11.20
CA PRO A 203 11.31 2.76 -11.05
C PRO A 203 12.15 2.54 -9.78
N PHE A 204 11.55 2.09 -8.67
CA PHE A 204 12.27 1.71 -7.47
C PHE A 204 13.26 0.56 -7.74
N LEU A 205 12.84 -0.47 -8.48
CA LEU A 205 13.73 -1.57 -8.87
C LEU A 205 14.88 -1.07 -9.76
N ILE A 206 14.60 -0.18 -10.69
CA ILE A 206 15.66 0.44 -11.54
C ILE A 206 16.66 1.18 -10.66
N LEU A 207 16.18 1.99 -9.71
CA LEU A 207 17.08 2.72 -8.78
C LEU A 207 17.90 1.75 -7.90
N LEU A 208 17.30 0.66 -7.43
CA LEU A 208 18.03 -0.38 -6.68
C LEU A 208 19.08 -1.10 -7.54
N TYR A 209 18.82 -1.25 -8.84
CA TYR A 209 19.84 -1.75 -9.77
C TYR A 209 21.03 -0.81 -9.84
N LEU A 210 20.79 0.50 -9.92
CA LEU A 210 21.86 1.51 -9.90
C LEU A 210 22.64 1.52 -8.56
N TYR A 211 22.00 1.09 -7.47
CA TYR A 211 22.66 0.85 -6.18
C TYR A 211 23.31 -0.54 -6.08
N GLU A 212 23.34 -1.33 -7.17
CA GLU A 212 23.96 -2.67 -7.22
C GLU A 212 23.30 -3.68 -6.25
N LYS A 213 22.03 -3.48 -5.93
CA LYS A 213 21.28 -4.38 -5.03
C LYS A 213 20.80 -5.65 -5.69
N TRP A 214 20.82 -5.72 -7.02
CA TRP A 214 20.46 -6.89 -7.81
C TRP A 214 21.07 -6.83 -9.21
N SER A 215 21.17 -7.97 -9.89
CA SER A 215 21.67 -8.07 -11.28
C SER A 215 20.53 -8.27 -12.28
N LEU A 216 20.70 -7.81 -13.53
CA LEU A 216 19.65 -7.87 -14.57
C LEU A 216 19.09 -9.27 -14.77
N LEU A 217 19.92 -10.32 -14.66
CA LEU A 217 19.45 -11.71 -14.79
C LEU A 217 18.43 -12.10 -13.70
N GLN A 218 18.43 -11.41 -12.56
CA GLN A 218 17.48 -11.71 -11.49
C GLN A 218 16.06 -11.26 -11.80
N ILE A 219 15.83 -10.42 -12.82
CA ILE A 219 14.49 -10.09 -13.30
C ILE A 219 13.75 -11.34 -13.81
N LEU A 220 14.50 -12.35 -14.27
CA LEU A 220 13.93 -13.62 -14.73
C LEU A 220 13.14 -14.32 -13.61
N TYR A 221 13.48 -14.13 -12.33
CA TYR A 221 12.69 -14.67 -11.23
C TYR A 221 11.31 -13.99 -11.14
N ALA A 222 11.21 -12.69 -11.40
CA ALA A 222 9.93 -12.00 -11.43
C ALA A 222 9.09 -12.46 -12.64
N ILE A 223 9.71 -12.53 -13.82
CA ILE A 223 9.04 -12.98 -15.05
C ILE A 223 8.56 -14.43 -14.89
N ALA A 224 9.44 -15.33 -14.43
CA ALA A 224 9.08 -16.74 -14.21
C ALA A 224 7.93 -16.87 -13.21
N THR A 225 7.96 -16.13 -12.11
CA THR A 225 6.89 -16.16 -11.13
C THR A 225 5.57 -15.64 -11.72
N PHE A 226 5.61 -14.51 -12.45
CA PHE A 226 4.44 -13.96 -13.14
C PHE A 226 3.84 -14.98 -14.11
N VAL A 227 4.66 -15.64 -14.91
CA VAL A 227 4.19 -16.67 -15.84
C VAL A 227 3.63 -17.86 -15.08
N LEU A 228 4.38 -18.45 -14.16
CA LEU A 228 3.99 -19.67 -13.44
C LEU A 228 2.67 -19.54 -12.69
N ILE A 229 2.42 -18.40 -12.05
CA ILE A 229 1.16 -18.19 -11.32
C ILE A 229 -0.05 -18.01 -12.25
N ASN A 230 0.18 -17.60 -13.50
CA ASN A 230 -0.87 -17.48 -14.51
C ASN A 230 -1.10 -18.78 -15.30
N VAL A 231 -0.14 -19.73 -15.32
CA VAL A 231 -0.24 -21.00 -16.06
C VAL A 231 -1.52 -21.80 -15.75
N PRO A 232 -2.02 -21.91 -14.49
CA PRO A 232 -3.27 -22.63 -14.24
C PRO A 232 -4.46 -22.09 -15.04
N SER A 233 -4.55 -20.78 -15.29
CA SER A 233 -5.63 -20.20 -16.09
C SER A 233 -5.59 -20.63 -17.56
N TRP A 234 -4.39 -20.87 -18.10
CA TRP A 234 -4.25 -21.43 -19.45
C TRP A 234 -4.82 -22.86 -19.54
N PHE A 235 -4.53 -23.71 -18.55
CA PHE A 235 -5.15 -25.05 -18.47
C PHE A 235 -6.67 -24.98 -18.26
N MET A 236 -7.19 -23.90 -17.71
CA MET A 236 -8.63 -23.64 -17.59
C MET A 236 -9.23 -23.08 -18.89
N GLY A 237 -8.42 -22.84 -19.93
CA GLY A 237 -8.86 -22.42 -21.27
C GLY A 237 -8.68 -20.93 -21.58
N LEU A 238 -8.06 -20.12 -20.71
CA LEU A 238 -7.69 -18.75 -21.05
C LEU A 238 -6.51 -18.75 -22.03
N PRO A 239 -6.53 -17.92 -23.10
CA PRO A 239 -5.38 -17.78 -23.97
C PRO A 239 -4.15 -17.24 -23.22
N ILE A 240 -2.97 -17.74 -23.52
CA ILE A 240 -1.72 -17.25 -22.89
C ILE A 240 -1.52 -15.73 -23.10
N THR A 241 -2.03 -15.19 -24.20
CA THR A 241 -2.00 -13.73 -24.48
C THR A 241 -2.83 -12.94 -23.47
N HIS A 242 -3.78 -13.58 -22.77
CA HIS A 242 -4.60 -12.91 -21.74
C HIS A 242 -3.75 -12.41 -20.58
N PHE A 243 -2.64 -13.09 -20.26
CA PHE A 243 -1.74 -12.68 -19.16
C PHE A 243 -1.25 -11.24 -19.29
N ILE A 244 -1.12 -10.73 -20.51
CA ILE A 244 -0.69 -9.34 -20.77
C ILE A 244 -1.86 -8.47 -21.25
N LYS A 245 -2.78 -9.03 -22.07
CA LYS A 245 -3.90 -8.27 -22.63
C LYS A 245 -4.79 -7.64 -21.57
N VAL A 246 -5.00 -8.31 -20.43
CA VAL A 246 -5.81 -7.75 -19.32
C VAL A 246 -5.19 -6.46 -18.78
N TYR A 247 -3.87 -6.34 -18.71
CA TYR A 247 -3.17 -5.14 -18.25
C TYR A 247 -3.20 -4.01 -19.28
N ILE A 248 -3.07 -4.35 -20.57
CA ILE A 248 -3.19 -3.36 -21.66
C ILE A 248 -4.63 -2.81 -21.70
N ALA A 249 -5.64 -3.67 -21.58
CA ALA A 249 -7.04 -3.24 -21.56
C ALA A 249 -7.34 -2.27 -20.40
N GLN A 250 -6.73 -2.47 -19.22
CA GLN A 250 -6.88 -1.54 -18.10
C GLN A 250 -6.35 -0.13 -18.42
N THR A 251 -5.31 0.00 -19.24
CA THR A 251 -4.76 1.32 -19.61
C THR A 251 -5.71 2.10 -20.51
N ASP A 252 -6.58 1.41 -21.26
CA ASP A 252 -7.52 2.00 -22.22
C ASP A 252 -8.92 2.18 -21.62
N ALA A 253 -9.26 1.48 -20.55
CA ALA A 253 -10.60 1.45 -19.96
C ALA A 253 -11.16 2.82 -19.59
N TYR A 254 -10.32 3.80 -19.25
CA TYR A 254 -10.71 5.13 -18.78
C TYR A 254 -10.19 6.26 -19.67
N ASN A 255 -10.17 6.05 -20.99
CA ASN A 255 -9.67 7.03 -21.98
C ASN A 255 -10.37 8.40 -21.92
N TYR A 256 -11.58 8.45 -21.38
CA TYR A 256 -12.41 9.65 -21.25
C TYR A 256 -12.13 10.47 -19.99
N ALA A 257 -11.33 9.96 -19.03
CA ALA A 257 -11.10 10.61 -17.75
C ALA A 257 -9.62 11.03 -17.57
N VAL A 258 -9.37 12.11 -16.86
CA VAL A 258 -8.02 12.55 -16.45
C VAL A 258 -7.67 12.06 -15.06
N THR A 259 -8.64 11.96 -14.15
CA THR A 259 -8.52 11.39 -12.81
C THR A 259 -9.78 10.65 -12.43
N MET A 260 -9.65 9.69 -11.51
CA MET A 260 -10.73 8.88 -10.95
C MET A 260 -10.79 9.12 -9.44
N ASN A 261 -11.13 10.36 -9.04
CA ASN A 261 -11.13 10.85 -7.65
C ASN A 261 -9.77 10.82 -6.94
N ALA A 262 -8.67 10.62 -7.65
CA ALA A 262 -7.35 10.65 -7.07
C ALA A 262 -6.90 12.10 -6.79
N PRO A 263 -6.31 12.39 -5.61
CA PRO A 263 -5.82 13.71 -5.24
C PRO A 263 -4.48 14.01 -5.95
N THR A 264 -4.53 14.24 -7.27
CA THR A 264 -3.39 14.40 -8.17
C THR A 264 -3.36 15.80 -8.78
N VAL A 265 -2.31 16.11 -9.55
CA VAL A 265 -2.20 17.38 -10.30
C VAL A 265 -3.37 17.61 -11.25
N TYR A 266 -4.06 16.55 -11.65
CA TYR A 266 -5.19 16.64 -12.57
C TYR A 266 -6.49 17.08 -11.92
N ALA A 267 -6.55 17.15 -10.58
CA ALA A 267 -7.72 17.67 -9.84
C ALA A 267 -8.05 19.13 -10.18
N PHE A 268 -7.11 19.86 -10.78
CA PHE A 268 -7.28 21.27 -11.20
C PHE A 268 -7.80 21.42 -12.62
N LEU A 269 -7.96 20.32 -13.37
CA LEU A 269 -8.51 20.39 -14.71
C LEU A 269 -10.04 20.48 -14.69
N PRO A 270 -10.66 21.19 -15.66
CA PRO A 270 -12.11 21.27 -15.75
C PRO A 270 -12.72 19.89 -15.99
N THR A 271 -13.81 19.61 -15.30
CA THR A 271 -14.57 18.38 -15.42
C THR A 271 -15.88 18.59 -16.17
N THR A 272 -16.37 17.57 -16.89
CA THR A 272 -17.66 17.61 -17.58
C THR A 272 -18.68 16.64 -17.05
N SER A 273 -18.34 15.76 -16.15
CA SER A 273 -19.27 14.79 -15.59
C SER A 273 -19.16 14.72 -14.07
N GLU A 274 -20.28 14.45 -13.42
CA GLU A 274 -20.37 14.28 -11.97
C GLU A 274 -19.54 13.10 -11.44
N TYR A 275 -19.20 12.15 -12.33
CA TYR A 275 -18.50 10.91 -11.95
C TYR A 275 -17.02 10.90 -12.31
N TYR A 276 -16.65 11.54 -13.44
CA TYR A 276 -15.28 11.47 -13.96
C TYR A 276 -14.86 12.82 -14.52
N GLU A 277 -13.65 13.20 -14.22
CA GLU A 277 -13.03 14.38 -14.79
C GLU A 277 -12.58 14.09 -16.22
N LYS A 278 -13.28 14.64 -17.20
CA LYS A 278 -13.01 14.44 -18.63
C LYS A 278 -11.97 15.40 -19.16
N ILE A 279 -11.17 14.92 -20.11
CA ILE A 279 -10.34 15.79 -20.96
C ILE A 279 -11.27 16.49 -21.95
N LEU A 280 -11.56 17.74 -21.71
CA LEU A 280 -12.50 18.54 -22.51
C LEU A 280 -11.89 19.16 -23.76
N THR A 281 -10.57 19.35 -23.78
CA THR A 281 -9.88 20.21 -24.76
C THR A 281 -8.51 19.63 -25.10
N SER A 282 -7.92 20.16 -26.22
CA SER A 282 -6.52 19.96 -26.56
C SER A 282 -5.57 20.35 -25.42
N VAL A 283 -5.97 21.35 -24.61
CA VAL A 283 -5.22 21.78 -23.42
C VAL A 283 -5.14 20.67 -22.38
N GLY A 284 -6.24 20.00 -22.06
CA GLY A 284 -6.25 18.86 -21.11
C GLY A 284 -5.34 17.73 -21.57
N THR A 285 -5.38 17.38 -22.87
CA THR A 285 -4.48 16.37 -23.45
C THR A 285 -3.02 16.79 -23.35
N THR A 286 -2.70 18.05 -23.58
CA THR A 286 -1.35 18.59 -23.46
C THR A 286 -0.86 18.53 -22.02
N LEU A 287 -1.68 18.93 -21.04
CA LEU A 287 -1.34 18.86 -19.62
C LEU A 287 -1.09 17.43 -19.13
N VAL A 288 -1.86 16.46 -19.63
CA VAL A 288 -1.62 15.03 -19.34
C VAL A 288 -0.25 14.60 -19.86
N ARG A 289 0.09 14.94 -21.10
CA ARG A 289 1.42 14.63 -21.67
C ARG A 289 2.55 15.30 -20.88
N LEU A 290 2.38 16.57 -20.50
CA LEU A 290 3.35 17.29 -19.66
C LEU A 290 3.52 16.63 -18.29
N GLY A 291 2.45 16.18 -17.64
CA GLY A 291 2.53 15.46 -16.35
C GLY A 291 3.30 14.15 -16.47
N ILE A 292 3.06 13.37 -17.52
CA ILE A 292 3.83 12.13 -17.79
C ILE A 292 5.30 12.47 -18.02
N CYS A 293 5.59 13.47 -18.87
CA CYS A 293 6.97 13.91 -19.13
C CYS A 293 7.65 14.40 -17.85
N PHE A 294 6.93 15.12 -16.99
CA PHE A 294 7.46 15.60 -15.72
C PHE A 294 7.78 14.45 -14.76
N ALA A 295 6.90 13.46 -14.63
CA ALA A 295 7.17 12.25 -13.84
C ALA A 295 8.41 11.52 -14.34
N MET A 296 8.53 11.34 -15.66
CA MET A 296 9.71 10.72 -16.27
C MET A 296 10.97 11.53 -16.04
N ALA A 297 10.90 12.85 -16.16
CA ALA A 297 12.03 13.74 -15.92
C ALA A 297 12.52 13.64 -14.47
N LEU A 298 11.62 13.60 -13.49
CA LEU A 298 11.97 13.40 -12.08
C LEU A 298 12.65 12.05 -11.83
N LEU A 299 12.16 10.98 -12.44
CA LEU A 299 12.74 9.65 -12.32
C LEU A 299 14.14 9.58 -12.95
N ILE A 300 14.30 10.16 -14.16
CA ILE A 300 15.59 10.25 -14.85
C ILE A 300 16.57 11.11 -14.06
N PHE A 301 16.14 12.27 -13.58
CA PHE A 301 16.94 13.13 -12.72
C PHE A 301 17.46 12.37 -11.49
N LEU A 302 16.58 11.67 -10.81
CA LEU A 302 16.94 10.89 -9.63
C LEU A 302 17.92 9.76 -9.99
N ALA A 303 17.73 9.08 -11.12
CA ALA A 303 18.65 8.05 -11.59
C ALA A 303 20.06 8.62 -11.87
N ILE A 304 20.13 9.74 -12.59
CA ILE A 304 21.40 10.45 -12.85
C ILE A 304 22.04 10.91 -11.54
N PHE A 305 21.24 11.44 -10.61
CA PHE A 305 21.71 11.90 -9.32
C PHE A 305 22.31 10.76 -8.48
N VAL A 306 21.67 9.60 -8.44
CA VAL A 306 22.19 8.39 -7.77
C VAL A 306 23.52 7.94 -8.38
N LEU A 307 23.60 7.92 -9.71
CA LEU A 307 24.83 7.54 -10.42
C LEU A 307 25.98 8.53 -10.17
N LYS A 308 25.68 9.84 -10.13
CA LYS A 308 26.69 10.89 -9.93
C LYS A 308 27.23 10.90 -8.51
N GLU A 309 26.34 10.79 -7.51
CA GLU A 309 26.71 10.90 -6.10
C GLU A 309 27.46 9.69 -5.56
N ARG A 310 27.31 8.51 -6.17
CA ARG A 310 27.99 7.26 -5.80
C ARG A 310 27.99 6.99 -4.30
N ARG A 311 26.81 7.15 -3.67
CA ARG A 311 26.62 6.93 -2.21
C ARG A 311 26.16 5.52 -1.93
N LYS A 312 26.43 5.04 -0.71
CA LYS A 312 25.88 3.79 -0.22
C LYS A 312 24.36 3.94 0.04
N LEU A 313 23.62 2.88 -0.23
CA LEU A 313 22.19 2.85 0.05
C LEU A 313 21.96 2.69 1.57
N SER A 314 21.45 3.74 2.23
CA SER A 314 21.01 3.67 3.62
C SER A 314 19.60 3.09 3.75
N ASN A 315 19.24 2.59 4.92
CA ASN A 315 17.87 2.13 5.17
C ASN A 315 16.84 3.27 5.02
N GLU A 316 17.19 4.49 5.41
CA GLU A 316 16.32 5.65 5.20
C GLU A 316 16.12 5.93 3.71
N THR A 317 17.21 5.96 2.93
CA THR A 317 17.14 6.14 1.47
C THR A 317 16.28 5.06 0.83
N LEU A 318 16.43 3.79 1.24
CA LEU A 318 15.65 2.68 0.70
C LEU A 318 14.14 2.88 0.91
N ILE A 319 13.71 3.28 2.11
CA ILE A 319 12.30 3.53 2.42
C ILE A 319 11.80 4.75 1.64
N LEU A 320 12.59 5.83 1.58
CA LEU A 320 12.22 7.03 0.82
C LEU A 320 12.15 6.79 -0.69
N LEU A 321 13.00 5.94 -1.27
CA LEU A 321 12.90 5.55 -2.68
C LEU A 321 11.59 4.84 -2.98
N LEU A 322 11.18 3.89 -2.11
CA LEU A 322 9.91 3.21 -2.29
C LEU A 322 8.72 4.16 -2.13
N LEU A 323 8.76 5.02 -1.11
CA LEU A 323 7.71 6.02 -0.87
C LEU A 323 7.64 7.05 -1.99
N PHE A 324 8.79 7.48 -2.52
CA PHE A 324 8.88 8.36 -3.68
C PHE A 324 8.17 7.77 -4.90
N CYS A 325 8.46 6.52 -5.26
CA CYS A 325 7.81 5.87 -6.39
C CYS A 325 6.29 5.70 -6.15
N ALA A 326 5.90 5.29 -4.94
CA ALA A 326 4.50 5.09 -4.58
C ALA A 326 3.68 6.39 -4.53
N LEU A 327 4.32 7.57 -4.41
CA LEU A 327 3.68 8.88 -4.43
C LEU A 327 3.79 9.56 -5.80
N VAL A 328 5.00 9.68 -6.33
CA VAL A 328 5.26 10.48 -7.55
C VAL A 328 4.58 9.85 -8.77
N VAL A 329 4.66 8.52 -8.90
CA VAL A 329 4.08 7.86 -10.07
C VAL A 329 2.57 8.10 -10.15
N PRO A 330 1.74 7.76 -9.16
CA PRO A 330 0.30 8.00 -9.26
C PRO A 330 -0.06 9.50 -9.19
N TYR A 331 0.78 10.37 -8.60
CA TYR A 331 0.47 11.81 -8.51
C TYR A 331 0.57 12.52 -9.85
N PHE A 332 1.46 12.10 -10.74
CA PHE A 332 1.67 12.71 -12.07
C PHE A 332 1.14 11.87 -13.24
N LEU A 333 0.77 10.62 -13.03
CA LEU A 333 0.10 9.83 -14.06
C LEU A 333 -1.41 10.16 -14.14
N PRO A 334 -1.99 10.20 -15.35
CA PRO A 334 -3.44 10.37 -15.52
C PRO A 334 -4.21 9.11 -15.16
N ARG A 335 -5.53 9.24 -14.99
CA ARG A 335 -6.47 8.12 -14.80
C ARG A 335 -6.25 7.34 -13.52
N MET A 336 -5.71 8.01 -12.50
CA MET A 336 -5.45 7.37 -11.21
C MET A 336 -6.72 7.35 -10.36
N HIS A 337 -6.97 6.21 -9.70
CA HIS A 337 -7.94 6.08 -8.63
C HIS A 337 -7.35 6.54 -7.29
N GLU A 338 -8.20 7.02 -6.41
CA GLU A 338 -7.83 7.44 -5.05
C GLU A 338 -7.07 6.37 -4.28
N ARG A 339 -7.40 5.07 -4.48
CA ARG A 339 -6.76 3.93 -3.81
C ARG A 339 -5.36 3.58 -4.30
N TYR A 340 -4.89 4.19 -5.38
CA TYR A 340 -3.55 3.88 -5.92
C TYR A 340 -2.41 4.45 -5.07
N PHE A 341 -2.74 5.27 -4.07
CA PHE A 341 -1.81 5.73 -3.04
C PHE A 341 -1.68 4.77 -1.85
N PHE A 342 -2.39 3.63 -1.83
CA PHE A 342 -2.41 2.70 -0.69
C PHE A 342 -1.02 2.20 -0.29
N VAL A 343 -0.13 1.93 -1.26
CA VAL A 343 1.28 1.57 -0.98
C VAL A 343 1.98 2.71 -0.24
N ALA A 344 1.76 3.96 -0.67
CA ALA A 344 2.35 5.13 -0.03
C ALA A 344 1.83 5.31 1.40
N ASP A 345 0.53 5.08 1.66
CA ASP A 345 -0.07 5.14 2.99
C ASP A 345 0.63 4.19 3.95
N VAL A 346 0.88 2.93 3.52
CA VAL A 346 1.52 1.92 4.38
C VAL A 346 3.03 2.19 4.55
N VAL A 347 3.74 2.60 3.48
CA VAL A 347 5.18 2.90 3.56
C VAL A 347 5.45 4.17 4.37
N ALA A 348 4.53 5.15 4.34
CA ALA A 348 4.62 6.35 5.18
C ALA A 348 4.61 5.98 6.68
N ILE A 349 3.86 4.94 7.09
CA ILE A 349 3.89 4.44 8.48
C ILE A 349 5.29 3.99 8.86
N ILE A 350 5.99 3.23 7.98
CA ILE A 350 7.38 2.84 8.26
C ILE A 350 8.22 4.10 8.49
N TYR A 351 8.09 5.09 7.60
CA TYR A 351 8.92 6.29 7.65
C TYR A 351 8.73 7.11 8.92
N ILE A 352 7.51 7.29 9.39
CA ILE A 352 7.24 8.06 10.62
C ILE A 352 7.83 7.40 11.87
N PHE A 353 7.92 6.07 11.89
CA PHE A 353 8.54 5.34 13.00
C PHE A 353 10.07 5.40 12.97
N ILE A 354 10.69 5.43 11.78
CA ILE A 354 12.15 5.57 11.69
C ILE A 354 12.62 7.02 11.80
N LYS A 355 11.73 8.00 11.54
CA LYS A 355 11.98 9.45 11.65
C LYS A 355 10.83 10.14 12.41
N PRO A 356 10.71 9.95 13.71
CA PRO A 356 9.56 10.46 14.49
C PRO A 356 9.36 11.98 14.41
N LYS A 357 10.43 12.76 14.20
CA LYS A 357 10.32 14.22 14.01
C LYS A 357 9.56 14.61 12.74
N ARG A 358 9.37 13.66 11.81
CA ARG A 358 8.68 13.85 10.53
C ARG A 358 7.31 13.13 10.50
N TRP A 359 6.70 12.89 11.67
CA TRP A 359 5.43 12.15 11.84
C TRP A 359 4.28 12.72 11.01
N TRP A 360 4.27 14.02 10.78
CA TRP A 360 3.26 14.72 10.01
C TRP A 360 3.21 14.32 8.52
N LEU A 361 4.27 13.67 7.98
CA LEU A 361 4.23 13.11 6.64
C LEU A 361 3.12 12.06 6.51
N GLY A 362 2.93 11.22 7.54
CA GLY A 362 1.84 10.24 7.56
C GLY A 362 0.47 10.93 7.37
N ILE A 363 0.26 12.09 7.97
CA ILE A 363 -0.96 12.88 7.79
C ILE A 363 -1.05 13.43 6.37
N LEU A 364 0.03 14.02 5.83
CA LEU A 364 0.02 14.60 4.47
C LEU A 364 -0.30 13.57 3.39
N VAL A 365 0.09 12.32 3.58
CA VAL A 365 -0.18 11.23 2.63
C VAL A 365 -1.56 10.63 2.88
N THR A 366 -1.85 10.26 4.12
CA THR A 366 -3.06 9.48 4.44
C THR A 366 -4.33 10.32 4.50
N PHE A 367 -4.26 11.56 4.95
CA PHE A 367 -5.47 12.40 5.04
C PHE A 367 -6.14 12.61 3.68
N PRO A 368 -5.42 12.97 2.60
CA PRO A 368 -6.01 13.02 1.26
C PRO A 368 -6.60 11.68 0.81
N SER A 369 -5.89 10.57 1.01
CA SER A 369 -6.39 9.23 0.68
C SER A 369 -7.68 8.92 1.46
N CYS A 370 -7.72 9.19 2.77
CA CYS A 370 -8.90 8.97 3.60
C CYS A 370 -10.11 9.77 3.14
N ILE A 371 -9.95 11.06 2.86
CA ILE A 371 -11.05 11.92 2.42
C ILE A 371 -11.59 11.46 1.08
N THR A 372 -10.72 11.12 0.13
CA THR A 372 -11.15 10.63 -1.20
C THR A 372 -11.83 9.26 -1.12
N TYR A 373 -11.37 8.36 -0.21
CA TYR A 373 -12.06 7.10 0.08
C TYR A 373 -13.45 7.35 0.68
N ALA A 374 -13.55 8.22 1.69
CA ALA A 374 -14.81 8.55 2.34
C ALA A 374 -15.80 9.19 1.35
N TYR A 375 -15.30 10.05 0.45
CA TYR A 375 -16.09 10.63 -0.62
C TYR A 375 -16.69 9.54 -1.52
N TYR A 376 -15.88 8.62 -2.01
CA TYR A 376 -16.33 7.53 -2.88
C TYR A 376 -17.30 6.58 -2.16
N LEU A 377 -16.99 6.20 -0.91
CA LEU A 377 -17.75 5.18 -0.18
C LEU A 377 -19.07 5.70 0.40
N PHE A 378 -19.10 6.94 0.88
CA PHE A 378 -20.19 7.41 1.74
C PHE A 378 -20.85 8.72 1.28
N LEU A 379 -20.15 9.55 0.50
CA LEU A 379 -20.54 10.95 0.31
C LEU A 379 -20.86 11.32 -1.15
N LYS A 380 -21.13 10.38 -2.01
CA LYS A 380 -21.28 10.51 -3.48
C LYS A 380 -22.01 11.77 -3.98
N GLU A 381 -22.82 12.43 -3.16
CA GLU A 381 -23.65 13.58 -3.56
C GLU A 381 -23.48 14.83 -2.68
N LYS A 382 -22.64 14.82 -1.64
CA LYS A 382 -22.68 15.83 -0.57
C LYS A 382 -21.42 16.62 -0.31
N VAL A 383 -20.27 16.31 -0.94
CA VAL A 383 -19.08 17.15 -0.79
C VAL A 383 -19.05 18.17 -1.92
N PRO A 384 -19.06 19.49 -1.61
CA PRO A 384 -18.95 20.52 -2.63
C PRO A 384 -17.66 20.29 -3.42
N GLY A 385 -17.76 20.00 -4.71
CA GLY A 385 -16.67 19.49 -5.55
C GLY A 385 -15.44 20.38 -5.67
N VAL A 386 -15.49 21.63 -5.23
CA VAL A 386 -14.41 22.61 -5.43
C VAL A 386 -13.39 22.61 -4.29
N PHE A 387 -13.79 22.36 -3.04
CA PHE A 387 -12.85 22.32 -1.89
C PHE A 387 -12.32 20.93 -1.58
N GLY A 388 -12.96 19.87 -2.10
CA GLY A 388 -12.60 18.50 -1.76
C GLY A 388 -11.31 18.06 -2.43
N LEU A 389 -11.35 17.78 -3.72
CA LEU A 389 -10.28 17.08 -4.43
C LEU A 389 -9.06 17.95 -4.68
N GLN A 390 -9.24 19.23 -5.08
CA GLN A 390 -8.11 20.15 -5.31
C GLN A 390 -7.32 20.40 -4.03
N PHE A 391 -8.00 20.62 -2.91
CA PHE A 391 -7.33 20.82 -1.63
C PHE A 391 -6.57 19.57 -1.20
N MET A 392 -7.16 18.38 -1.38
CA MET A 392 -6.49 17.11 -1.12
C MET A 392 -5.27 16.93 -2.03
N ALA A 393 -5.36 17.35 -3.29
CA ALA A 393 -4.24 17.32 -4.23
C ALA A 393 -3.08 18.25 -3.81
N VAL A 394 -3.38 19.43 -3.26
CA VAL A 394 -2.35 20.32 -2.71
C VAL A 394 -1.65 19.67 -1.51
N ILE A 395 -2.40 19.09 -0.56
CA ILE A 395 -1.83 18.43 0.60
C ILE A 395 -0.94 17.25 0.16
N MET A 396 -1.41 16.40 -0.74
CA MET A 396 -0.63 15.30 -1.30
C MET A 396 0.63 15.80 -2.01
N GLY A 397 0.52 16.90 -2.79
CA GLY A 397 1.63 17.55 -3.47
C GLY A 397 2.70 18.06 -2.50
N ILE A 398 2.31 18.63 -1.35
CA ILE A 398 3.25 18.99 -0.28
C ILE A 398 3.97 17.74 0.23
N GLY A 399 3.25 16.64 0.42
CA GLY A 399 3.83 15.33 0.77
C GLY A 399 4.88 14.87 -0.24
N VAL A 400 4.56 14.96 -1.54
CA VAL A 400 5.50 14.64 -2.64
C VAL A 400 6.77 15.50 -2.56
N ILE A 401 6.63 16.82 -2.41
CA ILE A 401 7.78 17.75 -2.31
C ILE A 401 8.65 17.39 -1.09
N CYS A 402 8.04 17.10 0.05
CA CYS A 402 8.77 16.71 1.27
C CYS A 402 9.56 15.42 1.07
N VAL A 403 8.95 14.41 0.45
CA VAL A 403 9.61 13.12 0.17
C VAL A 403 10.77 13.31 -0.79
N VAL A 404 10.60 14.09 -1.88
CA VAL A 404 11.70 14.42 -2.81
C VAL A 404 12.85 15.10 -2.08
N LYS A 405 12.56 16.13 -1.29
CA LYS A 405 13.59 16.86 -0.51
C LYS A 405 14.35 15.91 0.41
N TRP A 406 13.64 15.12 1.22
CA TRP A 406 14.28 14.23 2.20
C TRP A 406 15.01 13.07 1.55
N LEU A 407 14.56 12.61 0.38
CA LEU A 407 15.27 11.61 -0.40
C LEU A 407 16.62 12.14 -0.87
N ILE A 408 16.67 13.37 -1.42
CA ILE A 408 17.90 14.02 -1.83
C ILE A 408 18.82 14.21 -0.61
N GLU A 409 18.32 14.74 0.50
CA GLU A 409 19.07 14.89 1.76
C GLU A 409 19.63 13.55 2.24
N SER A 410 18.82 12.48 2.24
CA SER A 410 19.24 11.16 2.68
C SER A 410 20.32 10.55 1.79
N ILE A 411 20.26 10.77 0.47
CA ILE A 411 21.31 10.35 -0.46
C ILE A 411 22.61 11.12 -0.15
N LEU A 412 22.54 12.46 -0.03
CA LEU A 412 23.72 13.29 0.20
C LEU A 412 24.42 13.03 1.54
N THR A 413 23.67 12.66 2.57
CA THR A 413 24.21 12.36 3.91
C THR A 413 24.69 10.93 4.05
N SER A 414 24.39 10.03 3.12
CA SER A 414 24.90 8.66 3.11
C SER A 414 26.40 8.61 2.80
N GLU A 415 27.10 7.59 3.31
CA GLU A 415 28.52 7.39 3.04
C GLU A 415 28.82 7.27 1.55
N LYS A 416 29.93 7.83 1.08
CA LYS A 416 30.41 7.60 -0.29
C LYS A 416 30.87 6.15 -0.47
N LYS A 417 30.64 5.60 -1.66
CA LYS A 417 31.31 4.34 -2.05
C LYS A 417 32.80 4.64 -2.22
N VAL A 418 33.63 3.79 -1.62
CA VAL A 418 35.08 3.86 -1.83
C VAL A 418 35.34 3.39 -3.27
N GLU A 419 36.00 4.20 -4.07
CA GLU A 419 36.49 3.77 -5.37
C GLU A 419 37.61 2.76 -5.12
N ILE A 420 37.36 1.48 -5.40
CA ILE A 420 38.44 0.50 -5.52
C ILE A 420 39.14 0.84 -6.82
N PRO A 421 40.44 1.15 -6.82
CA PRO A 421 41.16 1.31 -8.07
C PRO A 421 40.93 0.04 -8.91
N VAL A 422 40.42 0.21 -10.11
CA VAL A 422 40.40 -0.89 -11.08
C VAL A 422 41.86 -1.02 -11.50
N ASP A 423 42.55 -2.01 -10.93
CA ASP A 423 43.81 -2.47 -11.49
C ASP A 423 43.48 -2.93 -12.93
N VAL A 424 43.93 -2.14 -13.88
CA VAL A 424 43.80 -2.46 -15.29
C VAL A 424 44.85 -3.54 -15.56
N GLU A 425 44.39 -4.82 -15.55
CA GLU A 425 45.14 -5.91 -16.18
C GLU A 425 44.92 -5.92 -17.70
#